data_3d77d49c3d6c9bd758de49dbb68c0c69
#
_entry.id   3d77d49c3d6c9bd758de49dbb68c0c69
#
_cell.length_a   1.000
_cell.length_b   1.000
_cell.length_c   1.000
_cell.angle_alpha   90.00
_cell.angle_beta   90.00
_cell.angle_gamma   90.00
#
_symmetry.space_group_name_H-M   'P 1'
#
loop_
_entity.id
_entity.type
_entity.pdbx_description
1 polymer ?
#
loop_
_entity_poly.entity_id
_entity_poly.type
_entity_poly.pdbx_seq_one_letter_code
_entity_poly.pdbx_strand_id
1 'polypeptide(L)'
;GLKMSELNELGERTRSSVPILIAEDSPLLNKLIVDSLKAAGYVNLIHTENGQQAYDVITQCKEDGTLDQHVRCIITDIEMPEMDGHRLTKLVKSDDATKDIPIIIFSSLVNDEMKKKGEALGADAQLSKPEIGNLVKIVDELVAERHLDR
;
A
#
# COMPACT_ATOMS: atom_id res chain seq x y z
N GLY A 1 14.21 -2.95 30.01
CA GLY A 1 13.42 -2.84 28.77
C GLY A 1 12.80 -1.47 28.56
N LEU A 2 12.29 -1.23 27.36
CA LEU A 2 11.64 0.02 27.02
C LEU A 2 10.23 0.08 27.62
N LYS A 3 9.83 1.25 28.08
CA LYS A 3 8.45 1.48 28.51
C LYS A 3 7.53 1.45 27.30
N MET A 4 6.25 1.17 27.53
CA MET A 4 5.24 1.12 26.48
C MET A 4 5.17 2.44 25.69
N SER A 5 5.26 3.59 26.38
CA SER A 5 5.25 4.90 25.75
C SER A 5 6.44 5.10 24.80
N GLU A 6 7.61 4.60 25.17
CA GLU A 6 8.82 4.68 24.34
C GLU A 6 8.69 3.79 23.10
N LEU A 7 8.10 2.60 23.24
CA LEU A 7 7.83 1.68 22.13
C LEU A 7 6.84 2.30 21.16
N ASN A 8 5.81 2.98 21.67
CA ASN A 8 4.83 3.67 20.83
C ASN A 8 5.47 4.81 20.05
N GLU A 9 6.34 5.60 20.69
CA GLU A 9 7.06 6.69 20.02
C GLU A 9 7.96 6.16 18.90
N LEU A 10 8.67 5.06 19.15
CA LEU A 10 9.52 4.44 18.13
C LEU A 10 8.69 3.95 16.95
N GLY A 11 7.53 3.35 17.22
CA GLY A 11 6.61 2.91 16.18
C GLY A 11 6.11 4.07 15.33
N GLU A 12 5.70 5.16 15.96
CA GLU A 12 5.21 6.36 15.26
C GLU A 12 6.30 7.00 14.39
N ARG A 13 7.53 7.11 14.93
CA ARG A 13 8.65 7.65 14.15
C ARG A 13 8.99 6.77 12.95
N THR A 14 8.97 5.45 13.13
CA THR A 14 9.19 4.52 12.04
C THR A 14 8.11 4.67 10.97
N ARG A 15 6.84 4.77 11.39
CA ARG A 15 5.71 4.97 10.48
C ARG A 15 5.86 6.24 9.65
N SER A 16 6.30 7.34 10.26
CA SER A 16 6.46 8.61 9.53
C SER A 16 7.51 8.56 8.43
N SER A 17 8.43 7.60 8.50
CA SER A 17 9.48 7.42 7.48
C SER A 17 9.08 6.46 6.36
N VAL A 18 7.94 5.79 6.47
CA VAL A 18 7.50 4.80 5.47
C VAL A 18 6.66 5.47 4.38
N PRO A 19 7.16 5.53 3.14
CA PRO A 19 6.37 6.10 2.05
C PRO A 19 5.36 5.08 1.53
N ILE A 20 4.10 5.51 1.40
CA ILE A 20 2.99 4.68 0.92
C ILE A 20 2.38 5.31 -0.32
N LEU A 21 2.26 4.50 -1.38
CA LEU A 21 1.61 4.89 -2.62
C LEU A 21 0.17 4.39 -2.62
N ILE A 22 -0.78 5.29 -2.86
CA ILE A 22 -2.20 4.98 -2.86
C ILE A 22 -2.74 5.19 -4.27
N ALA A 23 -3.42 4.18 -4.82
CA ALA A 23 -4.11 4.27 -6.10
C ALA A 23 -5.62 4.13 -5.84
N GLU A 24 -6.34 5.25 -5.91
CA GLU A 24 -7.76 5.31 -5.60
C GLU A 24 -8.42 6.47 -6.34
N ASP A 25 -9.44 6.17 -7.16
CA ASP A 25 -10.14 7.19 -7.95
C ASP A 25 -11.30 7.86 -7.22
N SER A 26 -11.81 7.27 -6.13
CA SER A 26 -12.88 7.86 -5.32
C SER A 26 -12.29 8.82 -4.29
N PRO A 27 -12.63 10.13 -4.35
CA PRO A 27 -12.15 11.07 -3.34
C PRO A 27 -12.57 10.69 -1.92
N LEU A 28 -13.78 10.15 -1.76
CA LEU A 28 -14.30 9.75 -0.45
C LEU A 28 -13.52 8.58 0.12
N LEU A 29 -13.27 7.54 -0.67
CA LEU A 29 -12.52 6.37 -0.22
C LEU A 29 -11.06 6.72 0.01
N ASN A 30 -10.47 7.55 -0.85
CA ASN A 30 -9.11 8.04 -0.62
C ASN A 30 -8.99 8.79 0.71
N LYS A 31 -9.95 9.66 1.01
CA LYS A 31 -9.96 10.39 2.29
C LYS A 31 -10.01 9.42 3.47
N LEU A 32 -10.83 8.38 3.38
CA LEU A 32 -10.95 7.36 4.42
C LEU A 32 -9.62 6.65 4.67
N ILE A 33 -8.94 6.26 3.59
CA ILE A 33 -7.62 5.60 3.66
C ILE A 33 -6.59 6.55 4.28
N VAL A 34 -6.50 7.77 3.75
CA VAL A 34 -5.53 8.77 4.19
C VAL A 34 -5.73 9.14 5.66
N ASP A 35 -6.97 9.40 6.07
CA ASP A 35 -7.27 9.76 7.46
C ASP A 35 -6.88 8.63 8.42
N SER A 36 -7.17 7.38 8.04
CA SER A 36 -6.82 6.20 8.82
C SER A 36 -5.30 6.06 9.00
N LEU A 37 -4.56 6.24 7.92
CA LEU A 37 -3.11 6.13 7.93
C LEU A 37 -2.46 7.28 8.73
N LYS A 38 -2.90 8.51 8.50
CA LYS A 38 -2.37 9.68 9.22
C LYS A 38 -2.62 9.61 10.71
N ALA A 39 -3.80 9.14 11.12
CA ALA A 39 -4.11 8.96 12.53
C ALA A 39 -3.15 8.01 13.25
N ALA A 40 -2.57 7.07 12.51
CA ALA A 40 -1.61 6.11 13.05
C ALA A 40 -0.15 6.59 12.94
N GLY A 41 0.10 7.71 12.27
CA GLY A 41 1.45 8.25 12.10
C GLY A 41 2.07 8.04 10.71
N TYR A 42 1.35 7.40 9.79
CA TYR A 42 1.78 7.27 8.40
C TYR A 42 1.43 8.58 7.66
N VAL A 43 2.42 9.44 7.50
CA VAL A 43 2.23 10.79 6.94
C VAL A 43 2.91 10.98 5.59
N ASN A 44 3.74 10.04 5.18
CA ASN A 44 4.46 10.11 3.90
C ASN A 44 3.65 9.36 2.83
N LEU A 45 2.64 10.04 2.29
CA LEU A 45 1.65 9.43 1.41
C LEU A 45 1.69 10.10 0.03
N ILE A 46 1.63 9.27 -1.02
CA ILE A 46 1.49 9.73 -2.40
C ILE A 46 0.15 9.20 -2.91
N HIS A 47 -0.76 10.09 -3.27
CA HIS A 47 -2.06 9.73 -3.84
C HIS A 47 -2.03 9.79 -5.36
N THR A 48 -2.53 8.73 -6.00
CA THR A 48 -2.77 8.67 -7.43
C THR A 48 -4.22 8.26 -7.69
N GLU A 49 -4.76 8.66 -8.84
CA GLU A 49 -6.18 8.47 -9.15
C GLU A 49 -6.49 7.18 -9.90
N ASN A 50 -5.47 6.49 -10.40
CA ASN A 50 -5.66 5.23 -11.13
C ASN A 50 -4.37 4.43 -11.14
N GLY A 51 -4.46 3.20 -11.65
CA GLY A 51 -3.31 2.30 -11.70
C GLY A 51 -2.20 2.79 -12.64
N GLN A 52 -2.56 3.48 -13.72
CA GLN A 52 -1.55 4.00 -14.65
C GLN A 52 -0.70 5.09 -14.01
N GLN A 53 -1.33 6.04 -13.30
CA GLN A 53 -0.59 7.06 -12.57
C GLN A 53 0.32 6.45 -11.50
N ALA A 54 -0.19 5.45 -10.78
CA ALA A 54 0.61 4.75 -9.77
C ALA A 54 1.80 4.04 -10.41
N TYR A 55 1.58 3.36 -11.52
CA TYR A 55 2.65 2.67 -12.25
C TYR A 55 3.69 3.65 -12.80
N ASP A 56 3.26 4.82 -13.25
CA ASP A 56 4.17 5.88 -13.74
C ASP A 56 5.08 6.38 -12.60
N VAL A 57 4.54 6.56 -11.39
CA VAL A 57 5.33 6.92 -10.21
C VAL A 57 6.37 5.83 -9.92
N ILE A 58 5.96 4.58 -9.93
CA ILE A 58 6.84 3.43 -9.67
C ILE A 58 7.96 3.37 -10.72
N THR A 59 7.61 3.50 -11.98
CA THR A 59 8.56 3.45 -13.10
C THR A 59 9.59 4.58 -12.99
N GLN A 60 9.13 5.79 -12.69
CA GLN A 60 10.02 6.94 -12.54
C GLN A 60 10.98 6.75 -11.36
N CYS A 61 10.47 6.29 -10.22
CA CYS A 61 11.31 6.01 -9.04
C CYS A 61 12.31 4.88 -9.32
N LYS A 62 11.91 3.88 -10.08
CA LYS A 62 12.80 2.80 -10.50
C LYS A 62 13.95 3.34 -11.35
N GLU A 63 13.64 4.16 -12.36
CA GLU A 63 14.64 4.78 -13.22
C GLU A 63 15.60 5.68 -12.44
N ASP A 64 15.08 6.43 -11.47
CA ASP A 64 15.87 7.33 -10.62
C ASP A 64 16.66 6.61 -9.53
N GLY A 65 16.40 5.32 -9.30
CA GLY A 65 17.01 4.57 -8.21
C GLY A 65 16.50 4.97 -6.83
N THR A 66 15.27 5.49 -6.74
CA THR A 66 14.71 6.05 -5.50
C THR A 66 13.45 5.32 -4.99
N LEU A 67 13.23 4.07 -5.42
CA LEU A 67 12.04 3.31 -5.00
C LEU A 67 11.89 3.25 -3.49
N ASP A 68 12.95 2.91 -2.77
CA ASP A 68 12.92 2.79 -1.30
C ASP A 68 12.57 4.09 -0.59
N GLN A 69 12.83 5.21 -1.23
CA GLN A 69 12.57 6.54 -0.66
C GLN A 69 11.13 7.00 -0.90
N HIS A 70 10.44 6.41 -1.88
CA HIS A 70 9.12 6.89 -2.32
C HIS A 70 8.01 5.85 -2.28
N VAL A 71 8.32 4.55 -2.38
CA VAL A 71 7.31 3.50 -2.43
C VAL A 71 7.78 2.28 -1.65
N ARG A 72 7.29 2.14 -0.42
CA ARG A 72 7.54 0.94 0.41
C ARG A 72 6.32 0.11 0.67
N CYS A 73 5.15 0.61 0.28
CA CYS A 73 3.90 -0.11 0.37
C CYS A 73 2.95 0.51 -0.66
N ILE A 74 2.12 -0.32 -1.26
CA ILE A 74 1.11 0.13 -2.23
C ILE A 74 -0.26 -0.29 -1.71
N ILE A 75 -1.20 0.66 -1.70
CA ILE A 75 -2.61 0.39 -1.40
C ILE A 75 -3.38 0.75 -2.66
N THR A 76 -4.11 -0.20 -3.23
CA THR A 76 -4.82 0.03 -4.48
C THR A 76 -6.26 -0.47 -4.43
N ASP A 77 -7.17 0.29 -5.04
CA ASP A 77 -8.48 -0.22 -5.40
C ASP A 77 -8.35 -1.18 -6.59
N ILE A 78 -9.42 -1.87 -6.91
CA ILE A 78 -9.49 -2.75 -8.08
C ILE A 78 -10.02 -1.98 -9.29
N GLU A 79 -11.23 -1.45 -9.19
CA GLU A 79 -11.89 -0.77 -10.31
C GLU A 79 -11.47 0.69 -10.42
N MET A 80 -10.65 0.97 -11.41
CA MET A 80 -10.14 2.32 -11.69
C MET A 80 -10.02 2.50 -13.20
N PRO A 81 -10.14 3.74 -13.70
CA PRO A 81 -9.90 4.01 -15.11
C PRO A 81 -8.44 3.80 -15.48
N GLU A 82 -8.15 3.67 -16.75
CA GLU A 82 -6.83 3.54 -17.37
C GLU A 82 -6.13 2.23 -17.04
N MET A 83 -5.95 1.89 -15.77
CA MET A 83 -5.38 0.63 -15.32
C MET A 83 -5.99 0.24 -13.99
N ASP A 84 -6.55 -0.96 -13.90
CA ASP A 84 -7.16 -1.45 -12.65
C ASP A 84 -6.10 -1.98 -11.67
N GLY A 85 -6.55 -2.25 -10.44
CA GLY A 85 -5.64 -2.69 -9.37
C GLY A 85 -5.07 -4.09 -9.58
N HIS A 86 -5.77 -4.98 -10.27
CA HIS A 86 -5.25 -6.30 -10.61
C HIS A 86 -4.10 -6.19 -11.61
N ARG A 87 -4.25 -5.34 -12.62
CA ARG A 87 -3.20 -5.11 -13.60
C ARG A 87 -1.96 -4.49 -12.95
N LEU A 88 -2.18 -3.48 -12.09
CA LEU A 88 -1.09 -2.86 -11.34
C LEU A 88 -0.34 -3.90 -10.50
N THR A 89 -1.07 -4.76 -9.79
CA THR A 89 -0.49 -5.83 -8.98
C THR A 89 0.36 -6.75 -9.83
N LYS A 90 -0.16 -7.17 -10.99
CA LYS A 90 0.56 -8.04 -11.91
C LYS A 90 1.87 -7.42 -12.38
N LEU A 91 1.84 -6.15 -12.77
CA LEU A 91 3.03 -5.45 -13.26
C LEU A 91 4.10 -5.31 -12.16
N VAL A 92 3.68 -4.94 -10.95
CA VAL A 92 4.60 -4.79 -9.82
C VAL A 92 5.21 -6.14 -9.42
N LYS A 93 4.40 -7.18 -9.34
CA LYS A 93 4.86 -8.51 -8.89
C LYS A 93 5.63 -9.28 -9.95
N SER A 94 5.56 -8.86 -11.22
CA SER A 94 6.28 -9.50 -12.31
C SER A 94 7.68 -8.90 -12.57
N ASP A 95 8.03 -7.80 -11.88
CA ASP A 95 9.31 -7.10 -12.06
C ASP A 95 10.19 -7.37 -10.84
N ASP A 96 11.39 -7.90 -11.05
CA ASP A 96 12.34 -8.20 -9.97
C ASP A 96 12.67 -6.97 -9.11
N ALA A 97 12.62 -5.76 -9.70
CA ALA A 97 12.91 -4.52 -8.98
C ALA A 97 11.80 -4.11 -8.01
N THR A 98 10.56 -4.57 -8.23
CA THR A 98 9.38 -4.12 -7.48
C THR A 98 8.59 -5.23 -6.81
N LYS A 99 8.86 -6.50 -7.13
CA LYS A 99 8.06 -7.63 -6.65
C LYS A 99 8.00 -7.76 -5.12
N ASP A 100 9.00 -7.25 -4.41
CA ASP A 100 9.04 -7.33 -2.95
C ASP A 100 8.31 -6.17 -2.26
N ILE A 101 7.80 -5.20 -3.01
CA ILE A 101 6.99 -4.12 -2.44
C ILE A 101 5.62 -4.69 -2.05
N PRO A 102 5.22 -4.60 -0.77
CA PRO A 102 3.90 -5.10 -0.36
C PRO A 102 2.77 -4.36 -1.07
N ILE A 103 1.79 -5.13 -1.56
CA ILE A 103 0.57 -4.57 -2.17
C ILE A 103 -0.63 -5.03 -1.38
N ILE A 104 -1.45 -4.06 -0.96
CA ILE A 104 -2.73 -4.27 -0.31
C ILE A 104 -3.82 -3.84 -1.28
N ILE A 105 -4.72 -4.75 -1.62
CA ILE A 105 -5.93 -4.42 -2.37
C ILE A 105 -6.99 -4.02 -1.36
N PHE A 106 -7.52 -2.81 -1.51
CA PHE A 106 -8.57 -2.27 -0.66
C PHE A 106 -9.72 -1.81 -1.54
N SER A 107 -10.86 -2.52 -1.49
CA SER A 107 -11.95 -2.29 -2.43
C SER A 107 -13.32 -2.43 -1.77
N SER A 108 -14.31 -1.72 -2.30
CA SER A 108 -15.71 -1.89 -1.89
C SER A 108 -16.32 -3.17 -2.48
N LEU A 109 -15.70 -3.74 -3.51
CA LEU A 109 -16.20 -4.92 -4.20
C LEU A 109 -15.21 -6.07 -4.11
N VAL A 110 -15.26 -6.83 -3.01
CA VAL A 110 -14.42 -8.03 -2.86
C VAL A 110 -15.31 -9.25 -2.71
N ASN A 111 -15.29 -10.15 -3.69
CA ASN A 111 -15.94 -11.45 -3.62
C ASN A 111 -14.85 -12.56 -3.69
N ASP A 112 -15.26 -13.81 -3.54
CA ASP A 112 -14.34 -14.94 -3.51
C ASP A 112 -13.52 -15.07 -4.80
N GLU A 113 -14.13 -14.84 -5.94
CA GLU A 113 -13.47 -14.89 -7.24
C GLU A 113 -12.39 -13.82 -7.36
N MET A 114 -12.70 -12.59 -6.97
CA MET A 114 -11.76 -11.48 -6.97
C MET A 114 -10.61 -11.70 -5.98
N LYS A 115 -10.91 -12.28 -4.82
CA LYS A 115 -9.87 -12.63 -3.85
C LYS A 115 -8.90 -13.66 -4.40
N LYS A 116 -9.42 -14.70 -5.05
CA LYS A 116 -8.57 -15.72 -5.68
C LYS A 116 -7.70 -15.12 -6.77
N LYS A 117 -8.25 -14.21 -7.57
CA LYS A 117 -7.49 -13.52 -8.60
C LYS A 117 -6.36 -12.68 -8.01
N GLY A 118 -6.65 -11.90 -6.96
CA GLY A 118 -5.66 -11.08 -6.28
C GLY A 118 -4.54 -11.92 -5.68
N GLU A 119 -4.88 -13.03 -5.03
CA GLU A 119 -3.89 -13.96 -4.49
C GLU A 119 -3.01 -14.56 -5.59
N ALA A 120 -3.60 -14.98 -6.69
CA ALA A 120 -2.86 -15.55 -7.82
C ALA A 120 -1.89 -14.55 -8.45
N LEU A 121 -2.21 -13.26 -8.39
CA LEU A 121 -1.35 -12.20 -8.91
C LEU A 121 -0.27 -11.78 -7.91
N GLY A 122 -0.33 -12.24 -6.67
CA GLY A 122 0.68 -11.97 -5.66
C GLY A 122 0.36 -10.82 -4.70
N ALA A 123 -0.90 -10.38 -4.62
CA ALA A 123 -1.28 -9.38 -3.62
C ALA A 123 -0.97 -9.90 -2.22
N ASP A 124 -0.36 -9.07 -1.38
CA ASP A 124 0.05 -9.47 -0.02
C ASP A 124 -1.11 -9.46 0.96
N ALA A 125 -2.13 -8.63 0.72
CA ALA A 125 -3.35 -8.61 1.52
C ALA A 125 -4.49 -8.04 0.69
N GLN A 126 -5.72 -8.37 1.09
CA GLN A 126 -6.93 -7.88 0.44
C GLN A 126 -7.96 -7.56 1.51
N LEU A 127 -8.45 -6.32 1.50
CA LEU A 127 -9.42 -5.82 2.47
C LEU A 127 -10.63 -5.25 1.75
N SER A 128 -11.81 -5.43 2.33
CA SER A 128 -13.02 -4.75 1.90
C SER A 128 -13.18 -3.43 2.66
N LYS A 129 -13.98 -2.51 2.14
CA LYS A 129 -14.24 -1.22 2.76
C LYS A 129 -14.65 -1.31 4.24
N PRO A 130 -15.55 -2.23 4.67
CA PRO A 130 -15.88 -2.38 6.09
C PRO A 130 -14.70 -2.77 6.97
N GLU A 131 -13.63 -3.31 6.40
CA GLU A 131 -12.44 -3.74 7.13
C GLU A 131 -11.39 -2.64 7.29
N ILE A 132 -11.74 -1.38 7.04
CA ILE A 132 -10.81 -0.23 7.13
C ILE A 132 -10.10 -0.18 8.48
N GLY A 133 -10.75 -0.61 9.55
CA GLY A 133 -10.14 -0.67 10.88
C GLY A 133 -8.94 -1.61 10.98
N ASN A 134 -8.79 -2.54 10.03
CA ASN A 134 -7.66 -3.47 9.97
C ASN A 134 -6.52 -2.97 9.10
N LEU A 135 -6.70 -1.86 8.37
CA LEU A 135 -5.72 -1.40 7.38
C LEU A 135 -4.36 -1.10 8.01
N VAL A 136 -4.33 -0.32 9.10
CA VAL A 136 -3.08 0.05 9.76
C VAL A 136 -2.34 -1.17 10.27
N LYS A 137 -3.05 -2.12 10.86
CA LYS A 137 -2.45 -3.37 11.36
C LYS A 137 -1.79 -4.15 10.23
N ILE A 138 -2.46 -4.26 9.09
CA ILE A 138 -1.93 -4.98 7.93
C ILE A 138 -0.70 -4.25 7.37
N VAL A 139 -0.77 -2.92 7.24
CA VAL A 139 0.39 -2.13 6.79
C VAL A 139 1.58 -2.36 7.73
N ASP A 140 1.35 -2.27 9.06
CA ASP A 140 2.41 -2.48 10.05
C ASP A 140 3.07 -3.85 9.88
N GLU A 141 2.27 -4.89 9.71
CA GLU A 141 2.78 -6.26 9.56
C GLU A 141 3.63 -6.41 8.29
N LEU A 142 3.14 -5.91 7.16
CA LEU A 142 3.82 -6.04 5.88
C LEU A 142 5.08 -5.19 5.80
N VAL A 143 5.03 -3.97 6.30
CA VAL A 143 6.17 -3.05 6.30
C VAL A 143 7.27 -3.52 7.24
N ALA A 144 6.92 -3.99 8.45
CA ALA A 144 7.87 -4.50 9.42
C ALA A 144 8.60 -5.73 8.88
N GLU A 145 7.87 -6.66 8.27
CA GLU A 145 8.42 -7.87 7.67
C GLU A 145 9.47 -7.53 6.61
N ARG A 146 9.15 -6.60 5.69
CA ARG A 146 10.08 -6.18 4.63
C ARG A 146 11.25 -5.36 5.16
N HIS A 147 11.02 -4.58 6.22
CA HIS A 147 12.05 -3.74 6.82
C HIS A 147 13.10 -4.55 7.58
N LEU A 148 12.69 -5.65 8.21
CA LEU A 148 13.59 -6.54 8.93
C LEU A 148 14.52 -7.34 8.01
N ASP A 149 14.11 -7.57 6.77
CA ASP A 149 14.89 -8.28 5.77
C ASP A 149 15.98 -7.43 5.13
N ARG A 150 16.08 -6.17 5.52
CA ARG A 150 17.07 -5.22 5.04
C ARG A 150 18.05 -4.88 6.14
#